data_ba146c6fe07f365551b7d1000c2d3a2e
#
_entry.id   ba146c6fe07f365551b7d1000c2d3a2e
#
_cell.length_a   1.000
_cell.length_b   1.000
_cell.length_c   1.000
_cell.angle_alpha   90.00
_cell.angle_beta   90.00
_cell.angle_gamma   90.00
#
_symmetry.space_group_name_H-M   'P 1'
#
loop_
_entity.id
_entity.type
_entity.pdbx_description
1 polymer ?
#
loop_
_entity_poly.entity_id
_entity_poly.type
_entity_poly.pdbx_seq_one_letter_code
_entity_poly.pdbx_strand_id
1 'polypeptide(L)'
;MCGVVGIWDFGGRSSSDDLCNEAQRMAEAVIHRGPDGHGMFFDQNACIALSHRRLSIIDLSDQGHQPMTSLCGRFTITYNGELYNTHELASDLACRGRRFRGHSDTEVLLEGCAEYGIENFIKRVNGIFAFALYDSVSRA
;
A
#
# COMPACT_ATOMS: atom_id res chain seq x y z
N MET A 1 5.35 -0.52 -14.51
CA MET A 1 4.94 -1.23 -13.27
C MET A 1 5.77 -0.69 -12.11
N CYS A 2 5.10 -0.36 -11.00
CA CYS A 2 5.72 0.23 -9.81
C CYS A 2 6.72 -0.71 -9.10
N GLY A 3 7.56 -0.15 -8.25
CA GLY A 3 8.41 -0.89 -7.32
C GLY A 3 7.81 -0.92 -5.93
N VAL A 4 7.70 -2.09 -5.34
CA VAL A 4 7.22 -2.31 -3.96
C VAL A 4 8.38 -2.83 -3.12
N VAL A 5 8.57 -2.24 -1.94
CA VAL A 5 9.62 -2.60 -0.99
C VAL A 5 9.01 -2.69 0.41
N GLY A 6 9.42 -3.70 1.17
CA GLY A 6 9.05 -3.85 2.57
C GLY A 6 10.14 -4.54 3.37
N ILE A 7 10.36 -4.07 4.58
CA ILE A 7 11.25 -4.69 5.57
C ILE A 7 10.47 -4.80 6.89
N TRP A 8 10.54 -5.95 7.51
CA TRP A 8 10.02 -6.17 8.84
C TRP A 8 11.06 -6.87 9.71
N ASP A 9 11.59 -6.17 10.68
CA ASP A 9 12.53 -6.75 11.66
C ASP A 9 11.77 -7.34 12.84
N PHE A 10 11.42 -8.61 12.74
CA PHE A 10 10.75 -9.37 13.81
C PHE A 10 11.55 -9.44 15.13
N GLY A 11 12.86 -9.26 15.06
CA GLY A 11 13.74 -9.32 16.21
C GLY A 11 13.92 -7.98 16.92
N GLY A 12 13.50 -6.87 16.29
CA GLY A 12 13.67 -5.52 16.81
C GLY A 12 15.14 -5.14 17.06
N ARG A 13 16.06 -5.67 16.27
CA ARG A 13 17.52 -5.48 16.46
C ARG A 13 18.07 -4.29 15.71
N SER A 14 17.37 -3.89 14.65
CA SER A 14 17.77 -2.76 13.82
C SER A 14 17.32 -1.47 14.45
N SER A 15 18.14 -0.43 14.37
CA SER A 15 17.71 0.91 14.72
C SER A 15 16.69 1.43 13.69
N SER A 16 15.92 2.45 14.07
CA SER A 16 14.99 3.12 13.16
C SER A 16 15.70 3.65 11.91
N ASP A 17 16.89 4.22 12.11
CA ASP A 17 17.69 4.80 11.03
C ASP A 17 18.20 3.70 10.09
N ASP A 18 18.64 2.55 10.62
CA ASP A 18 19.08 1.43 9.80
C ASP A 18 17.96 0.89 8.92
N LEU A 19 16.76 0.70 9.48
CA LEU A 19 15.60 0.22 8.72
C LEU A 19 15.18 1.20 7.63
N CYS A 20 15.13 2.49 7.94
CA CYS A 20 14.80 3.53 6.95
C CYS A 20 15.85 3.59 5.84
N ASN A 21 17.13 3.58 6.20
CA ASN A 21 18.22 3.61 5.23
C ASN A 21 18.22 2.37 4.32
N GLU A 22 17.96 1.19 4.88
CA GLU A 22 17.89 -0.03 4.08
C GLU A 22 16.67 -0.04 3.15
N ALA A 23 15.49 0.37 3.63
CA ALA A 23 14.31 0.51 2.79
C ALA A 23 14.52 1.53 1.66
N GLN A 24 15.23 2.63 1.93
CA GLN A 24 15.62 3.62 0.93
C GLN A 24 16.55 3.01 -0.13
N ARG A 25 17.60 2.29 0.28
CA ARG A 25 18.53 1.61 -0.64
C ARG A 25 17.82 0.58 -1.52
N MET A 26 16.91 -0.21 -0.94
CA MET A 26 16.10 -1.17 -1.69
C MET A 26 15.18 -0.46 -2.70
N ALA A 27 14.59 0.67 -2.32
CA ALA A 27 13.77 1.47 -3.22
C ALA A 27 14.60 2.07 -4.37
N GLU A 28 15.83 2.50 -4.11
CA GLU A 28 16.74 3.00 -5.14
C GLU A 28 17.15 1.91 -6.13
N ALA A 29 17.35 0.68 -5.67
CA ALA A 29 17.67 -0.45 -6.53
C ALA A 29 16.55 -0.76 -7.55
N VAL A 30 15.30 -0.42 -7.23
CA VAL A 30 14.13 -0.62 -8.11
C VAL A 30 13.62 0.68 -8.75
N ILE A 31 14.41 1.74 -8.79
CA ILE A 31 14.02 3.06 -9.36
C ILE A 31 13.58 2.97 -10.82
N HIS A 32 14.19 2.05 -11.58
CA HIS A 32 13.86 1.80 -12.98
C HIS A 32 12.43 1.32 -13.19
N ARG A 33 11.77 0.79 -12.15
CA ARG A 33 10.37 0.35 -12.19
C ARG A 33 9.38 1.50 -12.02
N GLY A 34 9.79 2.54 -11.28
CA GLY A 34 8.91 3.68 -10.99
C GLY A 34 9.73 4.96 -10.78
N PRO A 35 10.11 5.64 -11.89
CA PRO A 35 10.94 6.84 -11.82
C PRO A 35 10.18 8.10 -11.42
N ASP A 36 8.82 8.10 -11.48
CA ASP A 36 8.00 9.30 -11.41
C ASP A 36 7.76 9.80 -9.98
N GLY A 37 7.99 8.94 -8.99
CA GLY A 37 7.82 9.31 -7.59
C GLY A 37 8.25 8.22 -6.63
N HIS A 38 8.36 8.60 -5.37
CA HIS A 38 8.64 7.64 -4.30
C HIS A 38 7.94 8.05 -3.01
N GLY A 39 7.70 7.09 -2.14
CA GLY A 39 7.22 7.31 -0.79
C GLY A 39 7.73 6.26 0.16
N MET A 40 7.69 6.60 1.46
CA MET A 40 8.10 5.71 2.54
C MET A 40 7.12 5.84 3.70
N PHE A 41 6.84 4.73 4.33
CA PHE A 41 6.14 4.63 5.61
C PHE A 41 7.03 3.87 6.58
N PHE A 42 7.05 4.30 7.83
CA PHE A 42 7.81 3.65 8.88
C PHE A 42 7.00 3.61 10.19
N ASP A 43 6.97 2.46 10.85
CA ASP A 43 6.47 2.31 12.22
C ASP A 43 7.58 1.74 13.11
N GLN A 44 8.11 2.60 13.97
CA GLN A 44 9.18 2.26 14.90
C GLN A 44 8.78 1.16 15.89
N ASN A 45 7.53 1.18 16.36
CA ASN A 45 7.06 0.24 17.38
C ASN A 45 6.88 -1.18 16.84
N ALA A 46 6.64 -1.29 15.53
CA ALA A 46 6.51 -2.56 14.82
C ALA A 46 7.81 -2.96 14.09
N CYS A 47 8.81 -2.08 14.06
CA CYS A 47 10.04 -2.25 13.29
C CYS A 47 9.77 -2.61 11.82
N ILE A 48 8.83 -1.89 11.20
CA ILE A 48 8.44 -2.09 9.80
C ILE A 48 8.70 -0.83 8.98
N ALA A 49 9.25 -1.01 7.79
CA ALA A 49 9.39 0.03 6.79
C ALA A 49 8.78 -0.44 5.47
N LEU A 50 7.91 0.35 4.86
CA LEU A 50 7.35 0.14 3.53
C LEU A 50 7.80 1.27 2.62
N SER A 51 8.20 0.95 1.39
CA SER A 51 8.52 1.97 0.40
C SER A 51 7.93 1.63 -0.97
N HIS A 52 7.74 2.67 -1.76
CA HIS A 52 7.13 2.58 -3.07
C HIS A 52 7.89 3.43 -4.10
N ARG A 53 8.09 2.89 -5.30
CA ARG A 53 8.52 3.63 -6.48
C ARG A 53 7.39 3.67 -7.49
N ARG A 54 6.93 4.87 -7.81
CA ARG A 54 5.74 5.10 -8.62
C ARG A 54 6.08 5.24 -10.10
N LEU A 55 5.34 4.51 -10.92
CA LEU A 55 5.17 4.79 -12.33
C LEU A 55 3.73 5.30 -12.52
N SER A 56 3.60 6.58 -12.84
CA SER A 56 2.30 7.25 -12.93
C SER A 56 1.68 7.00 -14.31
N ILE A 57 0.71 6.07 -14.38
CA ILE A 57 0.04 5.71 -15.64
C ILE A 57 -1.44 6.09 -15.61
N ILE A 58 -2.17 5.67 -14.57
CA ILE A 58 -3.63 5.83 -14.48
C ILE A 58 -3.99 7.11 -13.74
N ASP A 59 -3.42 7.30 -12.57
CA ASP A 59 -3.65 8.48 -11.73
C ASP A 59 -2.37 9.31 -11.67
N LEU A 60 -2.42 10.52 -12.22
CA LEU A 60 -1.31 11.47 -12.21
C LEU A 60 -1.37 12.43 -11.01
N SER A 61 -2.42 12.33 -10.19
CA SER A 61 -2.60 13.19 -9.01
C SER A 61 -1.79 12.68 -7.81
N ASP A 62 -1.65 13.54 -6.81
CA ASP A 62 -1.03 13.16 -5.52
C ASP A 62 -1.87 12.16 -4.72
N GLN A 63 -3.14 11.93 -5.11
CA GLN A 63 -4.03 10.97 -4.44
C GLN A 63 -3.62 9.51 -4.66
N GLY A 64 -2.85 9.22 -5.71
CA GLY A 64 -2.25 7.91 -5.97
C GLY A 64 -0.92 7.67 -5.26
N HIS A 65 -0.52 8.54 -4.32
CA HIS A 65 0.76 8.40 -3.61
C HIS A 65 0.76 7.17 -2.68
N GLN A 66 1.89 6.45 -2.66
CA GLN A 66 2.07 5.25 -1.84
C GLN A 66 3.42 5.30 -1.10
N PRO A 67 3.55 4.62 0.07
CA PRO A 67 2.53 3.84 0.75
C PRO A 67 1.30 4.64 1.13
N MET A 68 0.11 4.04 0.99
CA MET A 68 -1.17 4.70 1.22
C MET A 68 -1.79 4.20 2.52
N THR A 69 -2.26 5.14 3.36
CA THR A 69 -2.95 4.80 4.62
C THR A 69 -4.46 4.92 4.43
N SER A 70 -5.22 3.94 4.94
CA SER A 70 -6.67 3.91 4.92
C SER A 70 -7.29 5.12 5.62
N LEU A 71 -8.55 5.45 5.29
CA LEU A 71 -9.26 6.57 5.92
C LEU A 71 -9.43 6.40 7.43
N CYS A 72 -9.52 5.17 7.93
CA CYS A 72 -9.57 4.89 9.37
C CYS A 72 -8.19 4.93 10.06
N GLY A 73 -7.09 5.13 9.33
CA GLY A 73 -5.72 5.21 9.85
C GLY A 73 -5.10 3.88 10.26
N ARG A 74 -5.84 2.75 10.17
CA ARG A 74 -5.39 1.45 10.67
C ARG A 74 -4.45 0.73 9.71
N PHE A 75 -4.76 0.74 8.43
CA PHE A 75 -4.04 -0.02 7.42
C PHE A 75 -3.15 0.88 6.57
N THR A 76 -1.96 0.40 6.25
CA THR A 76 -1.06 1.06 5.28
C THR A 76 -0.63 0.04 4.24
N ILE A 77 -0.78 0.40 2.96
CA ILE A 77 -0.49 -0.47 1.82
C ILE A 77 0.60 0.10 0.93
N THR A 78 1.47 -0.77 0.42
CA THR A 78 2.26 -0.54 -0.78
C THR A 78 1.89 -1.60 -1.81
N TYR A 79 1.56 -1.17 -3.03
CA TYR A 79 0.89 -1.97 -4.04
C TYR A 79 1.46 -1.73 -5.43
N ASN A 80 1.59 -2.80 -6.18
CA ASN A 80 1.87 -2.77 -7.61
C ASN A 80 0.97 -3.76 -8.32
N GLY A 81 0.12 -3.29 -9.20
CA GLY A 81 -0.79 -4.16 -9.93
C GLY A 81 -1.89 -3.42 -10.65
N GLU A 82 -2.90 -4.18 -11.04
CA GLU A 82 -4.13 -3.71 -11.64
C GLU A 82 -5.28 -4.61 -11.21
N LEU A 83 -6.33 -4.00 -10.64
CA LEU A 83 -7.59 -4.70 -10.33
C LEU A 83 -8.57 -4.53 -11.49
N TYR A 84 -9.01 -5.63 -12.07
CA TYR A 84 -9.92 -5.64 -13.21
C TYR A 84 -11.36 -5.32 -12.82
N ASN A 85 -11.77 -5.64 -11.60
CA ASN A 85 -13.12 -5.39 -11.08
C ASN A 85 -13.19 -4.19 -10.11
N THR A 86 -12.28 -3.21 -10.24
CA THR A 86 -12.21 -2.02 -9.38
C THR A 86 -13.54 -1.28 -9.28
N HIS A 87 -14.23 -1.06 -10.41
CA HIS A 87 -15.47 -0.32 -10.45
C HIS A 87 -16.61 -1.02 -9.67
N GLU A 88 -16.72 -2.33 -9.77
CA GLU A 88 -17.69 -3.14 -9.04
C GLU A 88 -17.43 -3.07 -7.54
N LEU A 89 -16.18 -3.26 -7.13
CA LEU A 89 -15.76 -3.22 -5.73
C LEU A 89 -15.95 -1.82 -5.12
N ALA A 90 -15.61 -0.77 -5.87
CA ALA A 90 -15.81 0.62 -5.44
C ALA A 90 -17.30 0.94 -5.24
N SER A 91 -18.17 0.48 -6.15
CA SER A 91 -19.61 0.66 -6.04
C SER A 91 -20.20 -0.03 -4.81
N ASP A 92 -19.79 -1.27 -4.52
CA ASP A 92 -20.21 -2.00 -3.33
C ASP A 92 -19.77 -1.28 -2.04
N LEU A 93 -18.53 -0.81 -1.98
CA LEU A 93 -17.99 -0.06 -0.85
C LEU A 93 -18.74 1.29 -0.66
N ALA A 94 -19.05 1.99 -1.74
CA ALA A 94 -19.80 3.24 -1.71
C ALA A 94 -21.23 3.02 -1.18
N CYS A 95 -21.90 1.93 -1.56
CA CYS A 95 -23.20 1.54 -1.03
C CYS A 95 -23.18 1.30 0.50
N ARG A 96 -22.02 0.97 1.06
CA ARG A 96 -21.79 0.82 2.50
C ARG A 96 -21.35 2.11 3.18
N GLY A 97 -21.31 3.22 2.45
CA GLY A 97 -20.94 4.53 2.97
C GLY A 97 -19.44 4.79 2.99
N ARG A 98 -18.60 3.92 2.38
CA ARG A 98 -17.18 4.21 2.23
C ARG A 98 -16.98 5.34 1.23
N ARG A 99 -16.01 6.18 1.54
CA ARG A 99 -15.61 7.31 0.69
C ARG A 99 -14.20 7.05 0.14
N PHE A 100 -13.90 7.67 -0.98
CA PHE A 100 -12.59 7.61 -1.61
C PHE A 100 -12.05 9.02 -1.79
N ARG A 101 -10.74 9.18 -1.66
CA ARG A 101 -10.01 10.44 -1.92
C ARG A 101 -9.75 10.60 -3.42
N GLY A 102 -9.53 9.47 -4.10
CA GLY A 102 -9.18 9.40 -5.52
C GLY A 102 -9.95 8.31 -6.25
N HIS A 103 -9.34 7.82 -7.32
CA HIS A 103 -9.93 6.81 -8.19
C HIS A 103 -9.02 5.60 -8.40
N SER A 104 -8.00 5.43 -7.53
CA SER A 104 -7.03 4.36 -7.68
C SER A 104 -7.60 3.02 -7.21
N ASP A 105 -7.22 1.96 -7.89
CA ASP A 105 -7.48 0.58 -7.48
C ASP A 105 -6.80 0.24 -6.15
N THR A 106 -5.66 0.85 -5.87
CA THR A 106 -4.97 0.75 -4.57
C THR A 106 -5.87 1.18 -3.41
N GLU A 107 -6.56 2.31 -3.55
CA GLU A 107 -7.47 2.81 -2.51
C GLU A 107 -8.68 1.89 -2.34
N VAL A 108 -9.23 1.36 -3.44
CA VAL A 108 -10.33 0.40 -3.39
C VAL A 108 -9.92 -0.88 -2.67
N LEU A 109 -8.72 -1.41 -2.94
CA LEU A 109 -8.18 -2.56 -2.24
C LEU A 109 -8.01 -2.27 -0.74
N LEU A 110 -7.43 -1.13 -0.41
CA LEU A 110 -7.15 -0.71 0.96
C LEU A 110 -8.43 -0.52 1.79
N GLU A 111 -9.38 0.24 1.28
CA GLU A 111 -10.67 0.49 1.97
C GLU A 111 -11.53 -0.78 2.03
N GLY A 112 -11.44 -1.64 1.03
CA GLY A 112 -12.09 -2.94 1.04
C GLY A 112 -11.54 -3.87 2.12
N CYS A 113 -10.22 -3.91 2.32
CA CYS A 113 -9.59 -4.62 3.42
C CYS A 113 -10.01 -4.04 4.78
N ALA A 114 -10.15 -2.73 4.87
CA ALA A 114 -10.61 -2.05 6.09
C ALA A 114 -12.08 -2.35 6.42
N GLU A 115 -12.95 -2.54 5.41
CA GLU A 115 -14.38 -2.84 5.60
C GLU A 115 -14.66 -4.30 5.90
N TYR A 116 -14.08 -5.22 5.12
CA TYR A 116 -14.42 -6.64 5.14
C TYR A 116 -13.41 -7.52 5.85
N GLY A 117 -12.25 -6.95 6.22
CA GLY A 117 -11.06 -7.72 6.59
C GLY A 117 -10.31 -8.28 5.38
N ILE A 118 -9.00 -8.44 5.55
CA ILE A 118 -8.08 -8.81 4.45
C ILE A 118 -8.50 -10.13 3.79
N GLU A 119 -8.68 -11.19 4.58
CA GLU A 119 -8.98 -12.54 4.07
C GLU A 119 -10.28 -12.63 3.29
N ASN A 120 -11.29 -11.85 3.69
CA ASN A 120 -12.60 -11.86 3.03
C ASN A 120 -12.58 -11.01 1.77
N PHE A 121 -11.91 -9.86 1.81
CA PHE A 121 -11.91 -8.97 0.67
C PHE A 121 -11.05 -9.47 -0.47
N ILE A 122 -9.88 -10.04 -0.18
CA ILE A 122 -8.98 -10.54 -1.23
C ILE A 122 -9.60 -11.66 -2.09
N LYS A 123 -10.56 -12.42 -1.55
CA LYS A 123 -11.29 -13.44 -2.30
C LYS A 123 -12.26 -12.86 -3.34
N ARG A 124 -12.58 -11.58 -3.24
CA ARG A 124 -13.47 -10.86 -4.15
C ARG A 124 -12.71 -10.14 -5.26
N VAL A 125 -11.40 -10.01 -5.09
CA VAL A 125 -10.54 -9.25 -5.99
C VAL A 125 -10.18 -10.07 -7.20
N ASN A 126 -10.30 -9.46 -8.38
CA ASN A 126 -9.83 -10.02 -9.64
C ASN A 126 -8.80 -9.08 -10.26
N GLY A 127 -7.59 -9.59 -10.54
CA GLY A 127 -6.51 -8.76 -11.04
C GLY A 127 -5.15 -9.44 -11.02
N ILE A 128 -4.14 -8.70 -11.42
CA ILE A 128 -2.72 -9.08 -11.32
C ILE A 128 -2.03 -8.08 -10.40
N PHE A 129 -1.58 -8.53 -9.24
CA PHE A 129 -1.03 -7.63 -8.24
C PHE A 129 -0.04 -8.29 -7.29
N ALA A 130 0.78 -7.44 -6.67
CA ALA A 130 1.57 -7.74 -5.48
C ALA A 130 1.45 -6.55 -4.52
N PHE A 131 1.28 -6.83 -3.23
CA PHE A 131 1.21 -5.79 -2.22
C PHE A 131 1.77 -6.25 -0.87
N ALA A 132 2.11 -5.27 -0.04
CA ALA A 132 2.27 -5.45 1.39
C ALA A 132 1.27 -4.55 2.11
N LEU A 133 0.52 -5.12 3.03
CA LEU A 133 -0.47 -4.42 3.85
C LEU A 133 -0.10 -4.56 5.32
N TYR A 134 0.12 -3.45 5.97
CA TYR A 134 0.41 -3.37 7.40
C TYR A 134 -0.85 -2.97 8.17
N ASP A 135 -1.17 -3.72 9.22
CA ASP A 135 -2.22 -3.41 10.20
C ASP A 135 -1.59 -2.90 11.51
N SER A 136 -1.72 -1.62 11.78
CA SER A 136 -1.13 -0.97 12.96
C SER A 136 -1.73 -1.45 14.30
N VAL A 137 -2.93 -2.06 14.27
CA VAL A 137 -3.59 -2.59 15.48
C VAL A 137 -3.06 -3.97 15.85
N SER A 138 -3.03 -4.88 14.86
CA SER A 138 -2.49 -6.24 15.09
C SER A 138 -0.97 -6.29 15.00
N ARG A 139 -0.34 -5.26 14.44
CA ARG A 139 1.10 -5.18 14.12
C ARG A 139 1.55 -6.35 13.26
N ALA A 140 0.75 -6.64 12.23
CA ALA A 140 0.96 -7.75 11.29
C ALA A 140 0.88 -7.26 9.84
#